data_34ad233adf09555f19db6896a1bf198a
#
_entry.id   34ad233adf09555f19db6896a1bf198a
#
_cell.length_a   1.000
_cell.length_b   1.000
_cell.length_c   1.000
_cell.angle_alpha   90.00
_cell.angle_beta   90.00
_cell.angle_gamma   90.00
#
_symmetry.space_group_name_H-M   'P 1'
#
loop_
_entity.id
_entity.type
_entity.pdbx_description
1 polymer ?
#
loop_
_entity_poly.entity_id
_entity_poly.type
_entity_poly.pdbx_seq_one_letter_code
_entity_poly.pdbx_strand_id
1 'polypeptide(L)'
;MNQLHRLGFVIFGRYVRARKDNYSKIRAAIRQAHTGVPWDAYVSGAYLLAVITGLLSALSAYLMRPLWSTVYARLSLKIGLSHTIFSGYGEQIFITTVIFLLTLATGAVTYYGVTTYPRLVAEIRKSVIDATLPHAVAYMHALSEGGIGLAKILKSLSQHTDVYGECAEEFAYIVMKVEAGGEDLVTALKNAAIETRSDKFGDFLENLVNIVETGGSLEAFLGRMVDHYQKTAAADQRLHLETLGMLAETYITAFVAGPLFLITILIVMGIMGPGSSLTLKLVVYAVIPLSAIAFSILLSVITLESDARLVKTYSAYKKLMHYDDVKTAPPRENEERRVRRMLRSLRWTSIIQARKKPLKIFFSNPAKTFYLTIPAVTIYAASTLHQEKPRLDTLDDLIIISTLILLTPFLFFYEMQTKRIREIESSVPEFLRRLAVTTDVGMPLAAAIKTLSELNLGILSTEVKLIHKDIVWKHDLGNALVNYQPLKVLASFPTLYVSCSTCSHCKVG
;
A
#
# COMPACT_ATOMS: atom_id res chain seq x y z
N MET A 1 -23.21 -1.92 12.17
CA MET A 1 -24.12 -1.14 11.29
C MET A 1 -24.17 0.29 11.78
N ASN A 2 -23.63 1.26 11.03
CA ASN A 2 -23.58 2.67 11.42
C ASN A 2 -25.01 3.24 11.51
N GLN A 3 -25.24 4.18 12.43
CA GLN A 3 -26.56 4.81 12.65
C GLN A 3 -27.17 5.37 11.36
N LEU A 4 -26.33 5.89 10.45
CA LEU A 4 -26.74 6.39 9.13
C LEU A 4 -27.41 5.32 8.24
N HIS A 5 -26.89 4.09 8.23
CA HIS A 5 -27.50 3.01 7.46
C HIS A 5 -28.85 2.56 8.01
N ARG A 6 -29.04 2.65 9.34
CA ARG A 6 -30.33 2.36 9.99
C ARG A 6 -31.37 3.40 9.63
N LEU A 7 -31.03 4.68 9.72
CA LEU A 7 -31.95 5.77 9.36
C LEU A 7 -32.28 5.73 7.86
N GLY A 8 -31.31 5.55 7.00
CA GLY A 8 -31.53 5.40 5.56
C GLY A 8 -32.47 4.23 5.22
N PHE A 9 -32.32 3.11 5.93
CA PHE A 9 -33.17 1.95 5.75
C PHE A 9 -34.64 2.19 6.17
N VAL A 10 -34.89 2.93 7.23
CA VAL A 10 -36.23 3.30 7.65
C VAL A 10 -36.94 4.16 6.60
N ILE A 11 -36.22 5.10 5.99
CA ILE A 11 -36.80 6.07 5.04
C ILE A 11 -36.93 5.46 3.63
N PHE A 12 -35.86 4.88 3.10
CA PHE A 12 -35.77 4.44 1.70
C PHE A 12 -35.82 2.93 1.50
N GLY A 13 -35.85 2.13 2.58
CA GLY A 13 -35.75 0.66 2.50
C GLY A 13 -36.87 0.01 1.67
N ARG A 14 -38.11 0.51 1.77
CA ARG A 14 -39.26 0.00 0.97
C ARG A 14 -39.04 0.25 -0.53
N TYR A 15 -38.57 1.44 -0.90
CA TYR A 15 -38.29 1.83 -2.29
C TYR A 15 -37.16 1.00 -2.90
N VAL A 16 -36.07 0.78 -2.16
CA VAL A 16 -34.92 0.00 -2.59
C VAL A 16 -35.27 -1.47 -2.79
N ARG A 17 -36.04 -2.06 -1.87
CA ARG A 17 -36.50 -3.47 -1.98
C ARG A 17 -37.44 -3.70 -3.16
N ALA A 18 -38.29 -2.74 -3.48
CA ALA A 18 -39.20 -2.83 -4.63
C ALA A 18 -38.48 -2.90 -5.98
N ARG A 19 -37.23 -2.39 -6.06
CA ARG A 19 -36.41 -2.36 -7.28
C ARG A 19 -35.18 -3.29 -7.20
N LYS A 20 -35.32 -4.44 -6.55
CA LYS A 20 -34.25 -5.41 -6.29
C LYS A 20 -33.39 -5.75 -7.52
N ASP A 21 -34.01 -5.84 -8.70
CA ASP A 21 -33.33 -6.28 -9.94
C ASP A 21 -32.33 -5.24 -10.46
N ASN A 22 -32.59 -3.96 -10.25
CA ASN A 22 -31.69 -2.87 -10.67
C ASN A 22 -30.39 -2.84 -9.87
N TYR A 23 -30.34 -3.48 -8.69
CA TYR A 23 -29.20 -3.47 -7.78
C TYR A 23 -28.44 -4.81 -7.75
N SER A 24 -28.67 -5.70 -8.73
CA SER A 24 -28.01 -7.01 -8.79
C SER A 24 -26.49 -6.92 -8.75
N LYS A 25 -25.90 -5.99 -9.55
CA LYS A 25 -24.46 -5.74 -9.61
C LYS A 25 -23.89 -5.17 -8.28
N ILE A 26 -24.64 -4.28 -7.62
CA ILE A 26 -24.23 -3.70 -6.32
C ILE A 26 -24.31 -4.75 -5.23
N ARG A 27 -25.33 -5.59 -5.24
CA ARG A 27 -25.50 -6.71 -4.30
C ARG A 27 -24.35 -7.72 -4.41
N ALA A 28 -23.91 -8.04 -5.61
CA ALA A 28 -22.73 -8.88 -5.84
C ALA A 28 -21.46 -8.21 -5.28
N ALA A 29 -21.25 -6.93 -5.59
CA ALA A 29 -20.09 -6.18 -5.11
C ALA A 29 -20.03 -6.07 -3.58
N ILE A 30 -21.15 -5.85 -2.91
CA ILE A 30 -21.23 -5.79 -1.42
C ILE A 30 -20.89 -7.15 -0.79
N ARG A 31 -21.35 -8.25 -1.39
CA ARG A 31 -20.98 -9.61 -0.94
C ARG A 31 -19.49 -9.85 -1.08
N GLN A 32 -18.94 -9.55 -2.26
CA GLN A 32 -17.50 -9.70 -2.58
C GLN A 32 -16.60 -8.79 -1.74
N ALA A 33 -17.11 -7.62 -1.33
CA ALA A 33 -16.38 -6.69 -0.46
C ALA A 33 -16.44 -7.06 1.03
N HIS A 34 -17.19 -8.08 1.44
CA HIS A 34 -17.39 -8.55 2.82
C HIS A 34 -17.65 -7.39 3.82
N THR A 35 -18.43 -6.38 3.41
CA THR A 35 -18.66 -5.16 4.21
C THR A 35 -19.48 -5.39 5.47
N GLY A 36 -20.07 -6.58 5.67
CA GLY A 36 -20.92 -6.92 6.83
C GLY A 36 -22.22 -6.14 6.91
N VAL A 37 -22.56 -5.32 5.90
CA VAL A 37 -23.79 -4.53 5.86
C VAL A 37 -24.73 -5.13 4.81
N PRO A 38 -26.02 -5.35 5.13
CA PRO A 38 -27.01 -5.79 4.13
C PRO A 38 -27.10 -4.79 2.97
N TRP A 39 -27.20 -5.31 1.75
CA TRP A 39 -27.22 -4.50 0.53
C TRP A 39 -28.34 -3.44 0.52
N ASP A 40 -29.51 -3.76 1.05
CA ASP A 40 -30.67 -2.88 1.13
C ASP A 40 -30.44 -1.71 2.10
N ALA A 41 -29.77 -1.96 3.23
CA ALA A 41 -29.36 -0.93 4.18
C ALA A 41 -28.25 -0.04 3.61
N TYR A 42 -27.32 -0.62 2.85
CA TYR A 42 -26.22 0.12 2.22
C TYR A 42 -26.74 1.10 1.15
N VAL A 43 -27.55 0.62 0.21
CA VAL A 43 -28.13 1.45 -0.86
C VAL A 43 -29.07 2.51 -0.28
N SER A 44 -29.87 2.16 0.73
CA SER A 44 -30.72 3.14 1.42
C SER A 44 -29.91 4.24 2.12
N GLY A 45 -28.75 3.87 2.70
CA GLY A 45 -27.79 4.82 3.27
C GLY A 45 -27.17 5.75 2.20
N ALA A 46 -26.90 5.23 0.98
CA ALA A 46 -26.39 6.03 -0.13
C ALA A 46 -27.42 7.09 -0.58
N TYR A 47 -28.71 6.75 -0.65
CA TYR A 47 -29.76 7.73 -0.93
C TYR A 47 -29.86 8.80 0.16
N LEU A 48 -29.80 8.42 1.42
CA LEU A 48 -29.86 9.36 2.54
C LEU A 48 -28.66 10.31 2.52
N LEU A 49 -27.45 9.80 2.29
CA LEU A 49 -26.23 10.61 2.16
C LEU A 49 -26.33 11.58 0.97
N ALA A 50 -26.82 11.12 -0.19
CA ALA A 50 -26.99 11.98 -1.36
C ALA A 50 -27.98 13.14 -1.10
N VAL A 51 -29.06 12.89 -0.38
CA VAL A 51 -30.01 13.94 0.02
C VAL A 51 -29.38 14.93 1.01
N ILE A 52 -28.70 14.44 2.03
CA ILE A 52 -28.03 15.30 3.02
C ILE A 52 -26.97 16.18 2.36
N THR A 53 -26.11 15.61 1.54
CA THR A 53 -25.04 16.36 0.84
C THR A 53 -25.61 17.34 -0.16
N GLY A 54 -26.71 16.99 -0.86
CA GLY A 54 -27.44 17.89 -1.73
C GLY A 54 -27.99 19.11 -0.96
N LEU A 55 -28.66 18.87 0.18
CA LEU A 55 -29.19 19.94 1.02
C LEU A 55 -28.09 20.85 1.59
N LEU A 56 -26.97 20.27 2.03
CA LEU A 56 -25.81 21.04 2.51
C LEU A 56 -25.20 21.88 1.40
N SER A 57 -25.12 21.35 0.17
CA SER A 57 -24.64 22.13 -0.98
C SER A 57 -25.60 23.25 -1.36
N ALA A 58 -26.91 23.03 -1.29
CA ALA A 58 -27.91 24.08 -1.49
C ALA A 58 -27.77 25.21 -0.46
N LEU A 59 -27.59 24.86 0.82
CA LEU A 59 -27.37 25.81 1.89
C LEU A 59 -26.08 26.63 1.69
N SER A 60 -24.98 25.94 1.35
CA SER A 60 -23.69 26.59 1.08
C SER A 60 -23.75 27.53 -0.14
N ALA A 61 -24.41 27.09 -1.21
CA ALA A 61 -24.60 27.89 -2.41
C ALA A 61 -25.52 29.12 -2.14
N TYR A 62 -26.51 28.93 -1.27
CA TYR A 62 -27.36 30.06 -0.85
C TYR A 62 -26.59 31.09 0.00
N LEU A 63 -25.72 30.65 0.92
CA LEU A 63 -24.84 31.54 1.68
C LEU A 63 -23.83 32.27 0.80
N MET A 64 -23.42 31.66 -0.33
CA MET A 64 -22.53 32.27 -1.33
C MET A 64 -23.27 33.13 -2.36
N ARG A 65 -24.55 33.51 -2.12
CA ARG A 65 -25.35 34.35 -3.02
C ARG A 65 -24.65 35.62 -3.50
N PRO A 66 -23.91 36.39 -2.65
CA PRO A 66 -23.22 37.59 -3.12
C PRO A 66 -22.11 37.30 -4.15
N LEU A 67 -21.56 36.11 -4.11
CA LEU A 67 -20.53 35.71 -5.08
C LEU A 67 -21.16 35.35 -6.44
N TRP A 68 -22.33 34.72 -6.43
CA TRP A 68 -23.08 34.42 -7.66
C TRP A 68 -23.64 35.65 -8.34
N SER A 69 -24.03 36.67 -7.59
CA SER A 69 -24.48 37.96 -8.17
C SER A 69 -23.34 38.69 -8.87
N THR A 70 -22.11 38.64 -8.33
CA THR A 70 -20.93 39.25 -8.99
C THR A 70 -20.55 38.46 -10.28
N VAL A 71 -20.69 37.16 -10.27
CA VAL A 71 -20.48 36.30 -11.47
C VAL A 71 -21.52 36.62 -12.54
N TYR A 72 -22.79 36.74 -12.16
CA TYR A 72 -23.87 37.11 -13.08
C TYR A 72 -23.60 38.49 -13.70
N ALA A 73 -23.23 39.51 -12.91
CA ALA A 73 -22.91 40.83 -13.40
C ALA A 73 -21.75 40.83 -14.42
N ARG A 74 -20.71 40.05 -14.19
CA ARG A 74 -19.60 39.92 -15.15
C ARG A 74 -19.99 39.17 -16.41
N LEU A 75 -20.84 38.16 -16.31
CA LEU A 75 -21.29 37.33 -17.42
C LEU A 75 -22.26 38.13 -18.32
N SER A 76 -23.19 38.89 -17.73
CA SER A 76 -24.14 39.73 -18.45
C SER A 76 -23.45 40.85 -19.24
N LEU A 77 -22.36 41.41 -18.70
CA LEU A 77 -21.52 42.39 -19.42
C LEU A 77 -20.80 41.77 -20.63
N LYS A 78 -20.35 40.52 -20.53
CA LYS A 78 -19.63 39.84 -21.64
C LYS A 78 -20.53 39.39 -22.78
N ILE A 79 -21.77 39.00 -22.49
CA ILE A 79 -22.70 38.38 -23.48
C ILE A 79 -23.63 39.45 -24.10
N GLY A 80 -23.58 40.73 -23.65
CA GLY A 80 -24.37 41.79 -24.20
C GLY A 80 -25.91 41.67 -23.98
N LEU A 81 -26.32 40.89 -22.97
CA LEU A 81 -27.73 40.59 -22.63
C LEU A 81 -28.42 41.74 -21.91
N SER A 82 -27.98 42.99 -22.13
CA SER A 82 -28.35 44.14 -21.28
C SER A 82 -29.72 44.72 -21.51
N HIS A 83 -30.53 44.29 -22.48
CA HIS A 83 -31.79 45.00 -22.80
C HIS A 83 -32.96 44.19 -23.34
N THR A 84 -33.27 43.00 -22.86
CA THR A 84 -34.54 42.40 -23.22
C THR A 84 -35.23 41.69 -22.06
N ILE A 85 -36.44 42.17 -21.76
CA ILE A 85 -37.60 41.57 -21.05
C ILE A 85 -37.38 40.91 -19.67
N PHE A 86 -36.14 40.58 -19.25
CA PHE A 86 -35.84 39.88 -17.98
C PHE A 86 -35.11 40.77 -16.94
N SER A 87 -35.12 42.07 -17.03
CA SER A 87 -34.30 42.96 -16.20
C SER A 87 -34.62 42.99 -14.70
N GLY A 88 -35.74 42.42 -14.24
CA GLY A 88 -36.10 42.39 -12.83
C GLY A 88 -35.87 41.04 -12.12
N TYR A 89 -35.99 39.92 -12.88
CA TYR A 89 -35.93 38.58 -12.28
C TYR A 89 -34.75 37.72 -12.82
N GLY A 90 -34.01 38.22 -13.79
CA GLY A 90 -32.93 37.43 -14.46
C GLY A 90 -31.82 36.96 -13.49
N GLU A 91 -31.44 37.82 -12.57
CA GLU A 91 -30.45 37.49 -11.53
C GLU A 91 -30.97 36.40 -10.60
N GLN A 92 -32.22 36.49 -10.15
CA GLN A 92 -32.83 35.52 -9.24
C GLN A 92 -33.00 34.15 -9.91
N ILE A 93 -33.43 34.15 -11.19
CA ILE A 93 -33.56 32.91 -11.99
C ILE A 93 -32.20 32.26 -12.20
N PHE A 94 -31.17 33.02 -12.51
CA PHE A 94 -29.81 32.54 -12.66
C PHE A 94 -29.29 31.88 -11.37
N ILE A 95 -29.40 32.57 -10.24
CA ILE A 95 -28.94 32.09 -8.93
C ILE A 95 -29.71 30.81 -8.54
N THR A 96 -31.03 30.80 -8.67
CA THR A 96 -31.85 29.60 -8.35
C THR A 96 -31.52 28.41 -9.25
N THR A 97 -31.27 28.65 -10.54
CA THR A 97 -30.87 27.61 -11.49
C THR A 97 -29.49 27.05 -11.14
N VAL A 98 -28.52 27.88 -10.80
CA VAL A 98 -27.17 27.44 -10.37
C VAL A 98 -27.25 26.63 -9.08
N ILE A 99 -28.00 27.10 -8.07
CA ILE A 99 -28.21 26.38 -6.81
C ILE A 99 -28.84 25.00 -7.09
N PHE A 100 -29.89 24.95 -7.90
CA PHE A 100 -30.57 23.71 -8.24
C PHE A 100 -29.64 22.73 -8.96
N LEU A 101 -28.88 23.21 -9.94
CA LEU A 101 -27.96 22.38 -10.74
C LEU A 101 -26.80 21.86 -9.88
N LEU A 102 -26.28 22.70 -8.98
CA LEU A 102 -25.21 22.34 -8.04
C LEU A 102 -25.68 21.32 -6.99
N THR A 103 -26.92 21.49 -6.48
CA THR A 103 -27.56 20.52 -5.57
C THR A 103 -27.74 19.16 -6.23
N LEU A 104 -28.25 19.15 -7.46
CA LEU A 104 -28.45 17.91 -8.22
C LEU A 104 -27.12 17.23 -8.57
N ALA A 105 -26.12 18.03 -8.98
CA ALA A 105 -24.78 17.52 -9.31
C ALA A 105 -24.10 16.90 -8.09
N THR A 106 -24.08 17.58 -6.95
CA THR A 106 -23.45 17.08 -5.72
C THR A 106 -24.17 15.85 -5.17
N GLY A 107 -25.51 15.83 -5.18
CA GLY A 107 -26.30 14.65 -4.80
C GLY A 107 -26.02 13.45 -5.71
N ALA A 108 -25.95 13.66 -7.04
CA ALA A 108 -25.63 12.61 -8.00
C ALA A 108 -24.20 12.08 -7.80
N VAL A 109 -23.21 12.98 -7.67
CA VAL A 109 -21.80 12.57 -7.43
C VAL A 109 -21.67 11.76 -6.13
N THR A 110 -22.32 12.17 -5.06
CA THR A 110 -22.31 11.43 -3.79
C THR A 110 -22.97 10.06 -3.94
N TYR A 111 -24.14 9.98 -4.60
CA TYR A 111 -24.81 8.72 -4.84
C TYR A 111 -23.94 7.75 -5.64
N TYR A 112 -23.39 8.21 -6.78
CA TYR A 112 -22.51 7.38 -7.62
C TYR A 112 -21.22 7.01 -6.89
N GLY A 113 -20.62 7.93 -6.13
CA GLY A 113 -19.42 7.67 -5.34
C GLY A 113 -19.64 6.57 -4.30
N VAL A 114 -20.72 6.69 -3.50
CA VAL A 114 -21.04 5.69 -2.47
C VAL A 114 -21.42 4.34 -3.08
N THR A 115 -22.17 4.30 -4.20
CA THR A 115 -22.55 3.03 -4.86
C THR A 115 -21.39 2.37 -5.61
N THR A 116 -20.38 3.13 -6.04
CA THR A 116 -19.16 2.59 -6.70
C THR A 116 -18.14 2.10 -5.69
N TYR A 117 -18.13 2.63 -4.47
CA TYR A 117 -17.17 2.28 -3.42
C TYR A 117 -17.05 0.77 -3.14
N PRO A 118 -18.13 -0.04 -3.00
CA PRO A 118 -18.00 -1.48 -2.79
C PRO A 118 -17.30 -2.20 -3.94
N ARG A 119 -17.47 -1.71 -5.18
CA ARG A 119 -16.79 -2.27 -6.35
C ARG A 119 -15.28 -2.01 -6.29
N LEU A 120 -14.88 -0.79 -5.89
CA LEU A 120 -13.46 -0.46 -5.69
C LEU A 120 -12.83 -1.32 -4.59
N VAL A 121 -13.54 -1.50 -3.46
CA VAL A 121 -13.07 -2.37 -2.39
C VAL A 121 -12.94 -3.82 -2.86
N ALA A 122 -13.91 -4.34 -3.62
CA ALA A 122 -13.86 -5.70 -4.17
C ALA A 122 -12.69 -5.88 -5.17
N GLU A 123 -12.39 -4.87 -6.00
CA GLU A 123 -11.23 -4.90 -6.91
C GLU A 123 -9.89 -4.86 -6.14
N ILE A 124 -9.81 -4.04 -5.10
CA ILE A 124 -8.62 -4.02 -4.23
C ILE A 124 -8.44 -5.39 -3.54
N ARG A 125 -9.52 -5.99 -3.02
CA ARG A 125 -9.47 -7.35 -2.45
C ARG A 125 -9.00 -8.37 -3.47
N LYS A 126 -9.58 -8.36 -4.69
CA LYS A 126 -9.16 -9.23 -5.80
C LYS A 126 -7.65 -9.15 -6.00
N SER A 127 -7.12 -7.94 -6.14
CA SER A 127 -5.69 -7.70 -6.36
C SER A 127 -4.82 -8.23 -5.20
N VAL A 128 -5.27 -8.09 -3.95
CA VAL A 128 -4.55 -8.61 -2.77
C VAL A 128 -4.61 -10.14 -2.72
N ILE A 129 -5.77 -10.76 -3.00
CA ILE A 129 -5.93 -12.21 -3.07
C ILE A 129 -5.02 -12.78 -4.15
N ASP A 130 -5.06 -12.23 -5.38
CA ASP A 130 -4.25 -12.67 -6.51
C ASP A 130 -2.74 -12.61 -6.21
N ALA A 131 -2.30 -11.61 -5.43
CA ALA A 131 -0.91 -11.46 -5.04
C ALA A 131 -0.47 -12.43 -3.93
N THR A 132 -1.36 -12.78 -3.00
CA THR A 132 -1.04 -13.63 -1.85
C THR A 132 -1.33 -15.11 -2.10
N LEU A 133 -2.17 -15.44 -3.07
CA LEU A 133 -2.55 -16.79 -3.44
C LEU A 133 -1.35 -17.72 -3.74
N PRO A 134 -0.32 -17.31 -4.53
CA PRO A 134 0.85 -18.17 -4.77
C PRO A 134 1.55 -18.60 -3.49
N HIS A 135 1.64 -17.67 -2.52
CA HIS A 135 2.25 -17.94 -1.23
C HIS A 135 1.40 -18.86 -0.35
N ALA A 136 0.07 -18.66 -0.36
CA ALA A 136 -0.87 -19.52 0.35
C ALA A 136 -0.83 -20.97 -0.20
N VAL A 137 -0.78 -21.11 -1.53
CA VAL A 137 -0.69 -22.44 -2.18
C VAL A 137 0.64 -23.13 -1.88
N ALA A 138 1.76 -22.39 -1.86
CA ALA A 138 3.05 -22.93 -1.46
C ALA A 138 3.05 -23.41 0.01
N TYR A 139 2.38 -22.70 0.90
CA TYR A 139 2.18 -23.13 2.28
C TYR A 139 1.33 -24.41 2.38
N MET A 140 0.21 -24.44 1.62
CA MET A 140 -0.63 -25.65 1.55
C MET A 140 0.15 -26.87 1.03
N HIS A 141 1.02 -26.67 0.02
CA HIS A 141 1.88 -27.73 -0.53
C HIS A 141 2.85 -28.26 0.54
N ALA A 142 3.55 -27.36 1.25
CA ALA A 142 4.47 -27.77 2.31
C ALA A 142 3.79 -28.57 3.44
N LEU A 143 2.54 -28.25 3.79
CA LEU A 143 1.77 -29.01 4.76
C LEU A 143 1.29 -30.34 4.20
N SER A 144 0.95 -30.41 2.91
CA SER A 144 0.51 -31.65 2.25
C SER A 144 1.65 -32.66 2.10
N GLU A 145 2.89 -32.20 1.85
CA GLU A 145 4.10 -33.05 1.90
C GLU A 145 4.31 -33.68 3.29
N GLY A 146 3.89 -32.96 4.35
CA GLY A 146 3.86 -33.51 5.72
C GLY A 146 2.72 -34.51 6.00
N GLY A 147 1.92 -34.88 4.98
CA GLY A 147 0.79 -35.82 5.13
C GLY A 147 -0.43 -35.21 5.84
N ILE A 148 -0.54 -33.90 5.97
CA ILE A 148 -1.65 -33.26 6.64
C ILE A 148 -2.86 -33.21 5.69
N GLY A 149 -4.04 -33.65 6.18
CA GLY A 149 -5.26 -33.66 5.39
C GLY A 149 -5.79 -32.24 5.09
N LEU A 150 -6.48 -32.09 3.94
CA LEU A 150 -6.96 -30.80 3.41
C LEU A 150 -7.70 -29.94 4.43
N ALA A 151 -8.64 -30.50 5.20
CA ALA A 151 -9.41 -29.74 6.18
C ALA A 151 -8.52 -29.09 7.26
N LYS A 152 -7.47 -29.80 7.71
CA LYS A 152 -6.50 -29.25 8.66
C LYS A 152 -5.61 -28.19 8.02
N ILE A 153 -5.23 -28.38 6.75
CA ILE A 153 -4.46 -27.38 5.98
C ILE A 153 -5.24 -26.09 5.86
N LEU A 154 -6.51 -26.15 5.43
CA LEU A 154 -7.38 -24.97 5.32
C LEU A 154 -7.57 -24.27 6.67
N LYS A 155 -7.78 -25.05 7.74
CA LYS A 155 -7.88 -24.50 9.11
C LYS A 155 -6.58 -23.83 9.55
N SER A 156 -5.43 -24.43 9.29
CA SER A 156 -4.13 -23.83 9.61
C SER A 156 -3.92 -22.52 8.83
N LEU A 157 -4.22 -22.50 7.52
CA LEU A 157 -4.09 -21.31 6.69
C LEU A 157 -5.02 -20.18 7.17
N SER A 158 -6.26 -20.51 7.58
CA SER A 158 -7.24 -19.53 8.09
C SER A 158 -6.80 -18.83 9.38
N GLN A 159 -5.91 -19.44 10.15
CA GLN A 159 -5.37 -18.85 11.38
C GLN A 159 -4.23 -17.86 11.12
N HIS A 160 -3.67 -17.83 9.90
CA HIS A 160 -2.55 -16.96 9.53
C HIS A 160 -3.00 -15.79 8.63
N THR A 161 -4.09 -15.13 9.00
CA THR A 161 -4.63 -13.95 8.29
C THR A 161 -3.67 -12.77 8.29
N ASP A 162 -2.80 -12.67 9.28
CA ASP A 162 -1.73 -11.69 9.41
C ASP A 162 -0.63 -11.83 8.34
N VAL A 163 -0.39 -13.04 7.85
CA VAL A 163 0.63 -13.35 6.84
C VAL A 163 0.04 -13.36 5.43
N TYR A 164 -1.09 -14.06 5.24
CA TYR A 164 -1.71 -14.26 3.92
C TYR A 164 -2.87 -13.29 3.65
N GLY A 165 -3.19 -12.41 4.60
CA GLY A 165 -4.17 -11.33 4.45
C GLY A 165 -5.54 -11.82 3.98
N GLU A 166 -6.07 -11.16 2.95
CA GLU A 166 -7.40 -11.41 2.39
C GLU A 166 -7.58 -12.84 1.86
N CYS A 167 -6.51 -13.48 1.37
CA CYS A 167 -6.57 -14.88 0.92
C CYS A 167 -6.87 -15.81 2.10
N ALA A 168 -6.22 -15.63 3.24
CA ALA A 168 -6.50 -16.40 4.45
C ALA A 168 -7.90 -16.12 5.01
N GLU A 169 -8.42 -14.89 4.87
CA GLU A 169 -9.79 -14.55 5.25
C GLU A 169 -10.83 -15.29 4.40
N GLU A 170 -10.60 -15.46 3.09
CA GLU A 170 -11.46 -16.28 2.23
C GLU A 170 -11.46 -17.75 2.69
N PHE A 171 -10.30 -18.30 3.01
CA PHE A 171 -10.22 -19.66 3.57
C PHE A 171 -10.87 -19.74 4.97
N ALA A 172 -10.74 -18.70 5.80
CA ALA A 172 -11.42 -18.67 7.10
C ALA A 172 -12.94 -18.68 6.94
N TYR A 173 -13.46 -18.00 5.93
CA TYR A 173 -14.89 -18.02 5.61
C TYR A 173 -15.36 -19.42 5.17
N ILE A 174 -14.57 -20.14 4.37
CA ILE A 174 -14.85 -21.54 3.98
C ILE A 174 -14.86 -22.43 5.21
N VAL A 175 -13.82 -22.36 6.06
CA VAL A 175 -13.72 -23.15 7.29
C VAL A 175 -14.88 -22.87 8.23
N MET A 176 -15.29 -21.60 8.37
CA MET A 176 -16.44 -21.21 9.19
C MET A 176 -17.75 -21.83 8.66
N LYS A 177 -17.97 -21.85 7.34
CA LYS A 177 -19.16 -22.50 6.73
C LYS A 177 -19.18 -23.99 7.03
N VAL A 178 -18.04 -24.65 7.01
CA VAL A 178 -17.91 -26.08 7.29
C VAL A 178 -18.09 -26.36 8.80
N GLU A 179 -17.33 -25.68 9.68
CA GLU A 179 -17.31 -25.99 11.11
C GLU A 179 -18.55 -25.44 11.86
N ALA A 180 -19.00 -24.23 11.56
CA ALA A 180 -20.13 -23.60 12.22
C ALA A 180 -21.44 -23.74 11.43
N GLY A 181 -21.37 -23.76 10.10
CA GLY A 181 -22.53 -23.90 9.22
C GLY A 181 -22.95 -25.35 8.96
N GLY A 182 -22.08 -26.33 9.22
CA GLY A 182 -22.36 -27.75 8.94
C GLY A 182 -22.41 -28.07 7.45
N GLU A 183 -21.90 -27.17 6.57
CA GLU A 183 -21.82 -27.46 5.13
C GLU A 183 -20.74 -28.51 4.86
N ASP A 184 -20.98 -29.34 3.84
CA ASP A 184 -19.94 -30.24 3.33
C ASP A 184 -18.79 -29.43 2.71
N LEU A 185 -17.55 -29.91 2.91
CA LEU A 185 -16.33 -29.20 2.45
C LEU A 185 -16.35 -28.92 0.95
N VAL A 186 -16.79 -29.90 0.14
CA VAL A 186 -16.84 -29.74 -1.31
C VAL A 186 -17.85 -28.66 -1.71
N THR A 187 -19.03 -28.68 -1.07
CA THR A 187 -20.06 -27.69 -1.29
C THR A 187 -19.61 -26.28 -0.87
N ALA A 188 -18.94 -26.17 0.28
CA ALA A 188 -18.39 -24.90 0.76
C ALA A 188 -17.34 -24.33 -0.19
N LEU A 189 -16.45 -25.18 -0.73
CA LEU A 189 -15.43 -24.80 -1.72
C LEU A 189 -16.09 -24.34 -3.05
N LYS A 190 -17.08 -25.08 -3.56
CA LYS A 190 -17.83 -24.69 -4.77
C LYS A 190 -18.55 -23.34 -4.61
N ASN A 191 -19.20 -23.15 -3.48
CA ASN A 191 -19.88 -21.88 -3.17
C ASN A 191 -18.86 -20.73 -3.11
N ALA A 192 -17.70 -20.92 -2.50
CA ALA A 192 -16.66 -19.93 -2.42
C ALA A 192 -16.06 -19.59 -3.80
N ALA A 193 -15.88 -20.60 -4.68
CA ALA A 193 -15.41 -20.37 -6.05
C ALA A 193 -16.34 -19.45 -6.85
N ILE A 194 -17.66 -19.60 -6.69
CA ILE A 194 -18.67 -18.77 -7.36
C ILE A 194 -18.78 -17.37 -6.73
N GLU A 195 -18.60 -17.27 -5.40
CA GLU A 195 -18.79 -16.01 -4.67
C GLU A 195 -17.56 -15.09 -4.74
N THR A 196 -16.37 -15.63 -4.96
CA THR A 196 -15.13 -14.83 -5.01
C THR A 196 -15.09 -13.87 -6.19
N ARG A 197 -14.38 -12.74 -6.00
CA ARG A 197 -14.10 -11.78 -7.08
C ARG A 197 -12.82 -12.12 -7.84
N SER A 198 -11.92 -12.88 -7.23
CA SER A 198 -10.66 -13.28 -7.85
C SER A 198 -10.88 -14.47 -8.78
N ASP A 199 -10.66 -14.26 -10.07
CA ASP A 199 -10.74 -15.33 -11.06
C ASP A 199 -9.68 -16.41 -10.78
N LYS A 200 -8.44 -16.00 -10.43
CA LYS A 200 -7.34 -16.93 -10.09
C LYS A 200 -7.67 -17.80 -8.87
N PHE A 201 -8.32 -17.22 -7.86
CA PHE A 201 -8.74 -17.95 -6.66
C PHE A 201 -9.93 -18.87 -6.95
N GLY A 202 -10.89 -18.42 -7.76
CA GLY A 202 -12.01 -19.25 -8.22
C GLY A 202 -11.54 -20.48 -8.97
N ASP A 203 -10.67 -20.30 -9.99
CA ASP A 203 -10.07 -21.41 -10.75
C ASP A 203 -9.28 -22.38 -9.87
N PHE A 204 -8.54 -21.85 -8.88
CA PHE A 204 -7.83 -22.69 -7.91
C PHE A 204 -8.79 -23.53 -7.09
N LEU A 205 -9.89 -22.96 -6.57
CA LEU A 205 -10.88 -23.70 -5.78
C LEU A 205 -11.63 -24.74 -6.61
N GLU A 206 -12.00 -24.43 -7.86
CA GLU A 206 -12.65 -25.41 -8.77
C GLU A 206 -11.72 -26.60 -9.05
N ASN A 207 -10.45 -26.34 -9.34
CA ASN A 207 -9.47 -27.41 -9.52
C ASN A 207 -9.23 -28.23 -8.26
N LEU A 208 -9.22 -27.56 -7.09
CA LEU A 208 -9.09 -28.24 -5.79
C LEU A 208 -10.29 -29.17 -5.53
N VAL A 209 -11.50 -28.68 -5.83
CA VAL A 209 -12.74 -29.50 -5.73
C VAL A 209 -12.64 -30.74 -6.62
N ASN A 210 -12.22 -30.56 -7.89
CA ASN A 210 -12.07 -31.67 -8.81
C ASN A 210 -11.12 -32.76 -8.27
N ILE A 211 -10.00 -32.38 -7.65
CA ILE A 211 -9.04 -33.31 -7.05
C ILE A 211 -9.66 -34.03 -5.85
N VAL A 212 -10.42 -33.33 -5.01
CA VAL A 212 -11.08 -33.94 -3.83
C VAL A 212 -12.16 -34.94 -4.26
N GLU A 213 -12.97 -34.58 -5.28
CA GLU A 213 -14.04 -35.46 -5.80
C GLU A 213 -13.49 -36.69 -6.53
N THR A 214 -12.38 -36.54 -7.26
CA THR A 214 -11.75 -37.67 -8.00
C THR A 214 -10.84 -38.52 -7.15
N GLY A 215 -10.52 -38.14 -5.92
CA GLY A 215 -9.58 -38.82 -5.05
C GLY A 215 -8.12 -38.74 -5.50
N GLY A 216 -7.78 -37.69 -6.26
CA GLY A 216 -6.42 -37.46 -6.74
C GLY A 216 -5.43 -37.10 -5.62
N SER A 217 -4.11 -37.20 -5.92
CA SER A 217 -3.08 -36.76 -4.98
C SER A 217 -3.10 -35.23 -4.79
N LEU A 218 -3.45 -34.79 -3.57
CA LEU A 218 -3.46 -33.40 -3.18
C LEU A 218 -2.06 -32.78 -3.28
N GLU A 219 -1.04 -33.50 -2.82
CA GLU A 219 0.36 -33.09 -2.86
C GLU A 219 0.82 -32.79 -4.30
N ALA A 220 0.62 -33.76 -5.21
CA ALA A 220 1.01 -33.59 -6.61
C ALA A 220 0.24 -32.44 -7.31
N PHE A 221 -1.01 -32.23 -6.93
CA PHE A 221 -1.80 -31.08 -7.43
C PHE A 221 -1.22 -29.76 -6.95
N LEU A 222 -1.04 -29.60 -5.63
CA LEU A 222 -0.52 -28.37 -5.04
C LEU A 222 0.90 -28.05 -5.55
N GLY A 223 1.76 -29.06 -5.73
CA GLY A 223 3.09 -28.89 -6.32
C GLY A 223 3.03 -28.30 -7.73
N ARG A 224 2.15 -28.85 -8.61
CA ARG A 224 1.96 -28.30 -9.95
C ARG A 224 1.42 -26.87 -9.93
N MET A 225 0.53 -26.54 -8.98
CA MET A 225 0.00 -25.20 -8.84
C MET A 225 1.07 -24.20 -8.36
N VAL A 226 1.97 -24.61 -7.45
CA VAL A 226 3.13 -23.80 -7.03
C VAL A 226 4.01 -23.46 -8.22
N ASP A 227 4.38 -24.48 -9.03
CA ASP A 227 5.19 -24.28 -10.24
C ASP A 227 4.50 -23.35 -11.25
N HIS A 228 3.20 -23.53 -11.43
CA HIS A 228 2.40 -22.70 -12.32
C HIS A 228 2.41 -21.23 -11.86
N TYR A 229 2.12 -20.96 -10.59
CA TYR A 229 2.11 -19.61 -10.05
C TYR A 229 3.49 -18.96 -10.05
N GLN A 230 4.56 -19.71 -9.77
CA GLN A 230 5.93 -19.18 -9.84
C GLN A 230 6.29 -18.76 -11.28
N LYS A 231 5.96 -19.59 -12.27
CA LYS A 231 6.19 -19.26 -13.69
C LYS A 231 5.36 -18.03 -14.12
N THR A 232 4.11 -17.96 -13.71
CA THR A 232 3.23 -16.82 -14.00
C THR A 232 3.75 -15.55 -13.33
N ALA A 233 4.14 -15.60 -12.06
CA ALA A 233 4.70 -14.45 -11.36
C ALA A 233 6.01 -13.96 -12.02
N ALA A 234 6.87 -14.88 -12.46
CA ALA A 234 8.09 -14.51 -13.18
C ALA A 234 7.79 -13.87 -14.56
N ALA A 235 6.75 -14.34 -15.25
CA ALA A 235 6.30 -13.74 -16.51
C ALA A 235 5.70 -12.34 -16.28
N ASP A 236 4.82 -12.19 -15.28
CA ASP A 236 4.22 -10.91 -14.91
C ASP A 236 5.30 -9.88 -14.54
N GLN A 237 6.33 -10.31 -13.80
CA GLN A 237 7.47 -9.45 -13.44
C GLN A 237 8.27 -9.00 -14.67
N ARG A 238 8.49 -9.90 -15.66
CA ARG A 238 9.16 -9.54 -16.91
C ARG A 238 8.37 -8.52 -17.70
N LEU A 239 7.05 -8.70 -17.85
CA LEU A 239 6.17 -7.75 -18.52
C LEU A 239 6.17 -6.39 -17.82
N HIS A 240 6.19 -6.38 -16.48
CA HIS A 240 6.30 -5.14 -15.72
C HIS A 240 7.61 -4.39 -16.00
N LEU A 241 8.75 -5.10 -16.02
CA LEU A 241 10.05 -4.52 -16.37
C LEU A 241 10.10 -4.01 -17.82
N GLU A 242 9.49 -4.72 -18.75
CA GLU A 242 9.36 -4.29 -20.15
C GLU A 242 8.52 -3.02 -20.27
N THR A 243 7.40 -2.95 -19.55
CA THR A 243 6.57 -1.74 -19.48
C THR A 243 7.34 -0.54 -18.91
N LEU A 244 8.11 -0.75 -17.83
CA LEU A 244 8.99 0.30 -17.27
C LEU A 244 10.06 0.73 -18.28
N GLY A 245 10.62 -0.21 -19.06
CA GLY A 245 11.56 0.08 -20.14
C GLY A 245 10.94 0.99 -21.21
N MET A 246 9.74 0.66 -21.69
CA MET A 246 9.00 1.50 -22.66
C MET A 246 8.67 2.89 -22.10
N LEU A 247 8.31 2.98 -20.82
CA LEU A 247 8.07 4.27 -20.17
C LEU A 247 9.35 5.09 -20.06
N ALA A 248 10.50 4.47 -19.77
CA ALA A 248 11.78 5.15 -19.74
C ALA A 248 12.18 5.70 -21.12
N GLU A 249 11.96 4.94 -22.19
CA GLU A 249 12.20 5.38 -23.57
C GLU A 249 11.28 6.56 -23.94
N THR A 250 10.00 6.46 -23.59
CA THR A 250 9.03 7.55 -23.79
C THR A 250 9.46 8.80 -23.02
N TYR A 251 9.97 8.65 -21.80
CA TYR A 251 10.50 9.77 -21.02
C TYR A 251 11.67 10.46 -21.72
N ILE A 252 12.65 9.71 -22.18
CA ILE A 252 13.83 10.26 -22.85
C ILE A 252 13.38 11.03 -24.10
N THR A 253 12.49 10.47 -24.90
CA THR A 253 12.02 11.09 -26.14
C THR A 253 11.16 12.33 -25.86
N ALA A 254 10.17 12.25 -24.97
CA ALA A 254 9.23 13.34 -24.74
C ALA A 254 9.79 14.47 -23.84
N PHE A 255 10.55 14.12 -22.80
CA PHE A 255 10.97 15.08 -21.76
C PHE A 255 12.46 15.48 -21.82
N VAL A 256 13.26 14.80 -22.62
CA VAL A 256 14.66 15.21 -22.86
C VAL A 256 14.80 15.75 -24.28
N ALA A 257 14.50 14.94 -25.30
CA ALA A 257 14.69 15.34 -26.69
C ALA A 257 13.70 16.44 -27.11
N GLY A 258 12.41 16.33 -26.72
CA GLY A 258 11.39 17.33 -27.04
C GLY A 258 11.70 18.73 -26.54
N PRO A 259 11.92 18.96 -25.24
CA PRO A 259 12.28 20.27 -24.71
C PRO A 259 13.59 20.81 -25.28
N LEU A 260 14.61 19.97 -25.53
CA LEU A 260 15.86 20.38 -26.10
C LEU A 260 15.68 20.94 -27.52
N PHE A 261 14.86 20.26 -28.32
CA PHE A 261 14.48 20.73 -29.67
C PHE A 261 13.68 22.03 -29.60
N LEU A 262 12.73 22.15 -28.67
CA LEU A 262 11.92 23.35 -28.47
C LEU A 262 12.77 24.55 -28.02
N ILE A 263 13.69 24.33 -27.08
CA ILE A 263 14.65 25.39 -26.63
C ILE A 263 15.48 25.87 -27.81
N THR A 264 16.00 24.94 -28.65
CA THR A 264 16.81 25.29 -29.82
C THR A 264 16.03 26.17 -30.79
N ILE A 265 14.77 25.85 -31.08
CA ILE A 265 13.87 26.67 -31.91
C ILE A 265 13.64 28.04 -31.29
N LEU A 266 13.35 28.10 -29.98
CA LEU A 266 13.10 29.37 -29.29
C LEU A 266 14.35 30.28 -29.25
N ILE A 267 15.55 29.71 -29.14
CA ILE A 267 16.81 30.48 -29.23
C ILE A 267 16.96 31.07 -30.62
N VAL A 268 16.75 30.27 -31.67
CA VAL A 268 16.85 30.75 -33.07
C VAL A 268 15.82 31.85 -33.33
N MET A 269 14.57 31.68 -32.87
CA MET A 269 13.53 32.71 -32.99
C MET A 269 13.89 33.98 -32.20
N GLY A 270 14.56 33.86 -31.04
CA GLY A 270 15.01 34.97 -30.22
C GLY A 270 16.08 35.82 -30.86
N ILE A 271 16.90 35.23 -31.73
CA ILE A 271 17.90 35.95 -32.51
C ILE A 271 17.24 36.78 -33.62
N MET A 272 16.13 36.28 -34.16
CA MET A 272 15.41 36.92 -35.29
C MET A 272 14.40 37.98 -34.93
N GLY A 273 13.98 38.09 -33.62
CA GLY A 273 12.94 39.04 -33.21
C GLY A 273 12.87 39.32 -31.70
N PRO A 274 12.28 40.47 -31.27
CA PRO A 274 12.36 40.93 -29.86
C PRO A 274 11.35 40.25 -28.90
N GLY A 275 10.78 39.09 -29.21
CA GLY A 275 9.61 38.55 -28.48
C GLY A 275 9.79 37.25 -27.67
N SER A 276 10.97 36.60 -27.69
CA SER A 276 11.08 35.22 -27.23
C SER A 276 11.65 34.98 -25.83
N SER A 277 12.19 36.00 -25.17
CA SER A 277 12.89 35.80 -23.87
C SER A 277 11.97 35.36 -22.73
N LEU A 278 10.75 35.84 -22.70
CA LEU A 278 9.76 35.48 -21.68
C LEU A 278 9.23 34.05 -21.90
N THR A 279 8.97 33.68 -23.16
CA THR A 279 8.53 32.32 -23.52
C THR A 279 9.62 31.29 -23.23
N LEU A 280 10.90 31.59 -23.53
CA LEU A 280 12.02 30.75 -23.21
C LEU A 280 12.14 30.52 -21.69
N LYS A 281 12.08 31.60 -20.90
CA LYS A 281 12.10 31.51 -19.43
C LYS A 281 10.95 30.67 -18.90
N LEU A 282 9.73 30.85 -19.42
CA LEU A 282 8.57 30.08 -18.99
C LEU A 282 8.71 28.58 -19.31
N VAL A 283 9.23 28.23 -20.48
CA VAL A 283 9.47 26.84 -20.86
C VAL A 283 10.51 26.21 -19.96
N VAL A 284 11.64 26.84 -19.74
CA VAL A 284 12.76 26.29 -18.97
C VAL A 284 12.42 26.18 -17.48
N TYR A 285 11.80 27.23 -16.88
CA TYR A 285 11.60 27.29 -15.43
C TYR A 285 10.22 26.77 -14.96
N ALA A 286 9.24 26.66 -15.85
CA ALA A 286 7.90 26.19 -15.46
C ALA A 286 7.54 24.87 -16.15
N VAL A 287 7.60 24.80 -17.49
CA VAL A 287 7.09 23.65 -18.24
C VAL A 287 7.94 22.40 -18.00
N ILE A 288 9.27 22.49 -18.08
CA ILE A 288 10.16 21.33 -17.91
C ILE A 288 10.11 20.78 -16.48
N PRO A 289 10.25 21.57 -15.39
CA PRO A 289 10.15 21.02 -14.05
C PRO A 289 8.75 20.46 -13.73
N LEU A 290 7.67 21.12 -14.18
CA LEU A 290 6.32 20.65 -13.96
C LEU A 290 6.05 19.31 -14.66
N SER A 291 6.53 19.17 -15.90
CA SER A 291 6.41 17.92 -16.66
C SER A 291 7.22 16.78 -16.04
N ALA A 292 8.43 17.06 -15.53
CA ALA A 292 9.25 16.07 -14.82
C ALA A 292 8.58 15.60 -13.51
N ILE A 293 7.99 16.52 -12.75
CA ILE A 293 7.21 16.19 -11.54
C ILE A 293 5.98 15.35 -11.91
N ALA A 294 5.24 15.75 -12.92
CA ALA A 294 4.05 15.01 -13.37
C ALA A 294 4.41 13.59 -13.81
N PHE A 295 5.51 13.41 -14.54
CA PHE A 295 6.00 12.10 -14.94
C PHE A 295 6.49 11.27 -13.74
N SER A 296 7.16 11.89 -12.77
CA SER A 296 7.58 11.21 -11.53
C SER A 296 6.36 10.72 -10.73
N ILE A 297 5.29 11.50 -10.68
CA ILE A 297 4.03 11.08 -10.05
C ILE A 297 3.42 9.91 -10.84
N LEU A 298 3.41 9.96 -12.17
CA LEU A 298 2.92 8.89 -13.03
C LEU A 298 3.67 7.58 -12.77
N LEU A 299 5.00 7.62 -12.75
CA LEU A 299 5.84 6.47 -12.40
C LEU A 299 5.53 5.94 -11.00
N SER A 300 5.40 6.84 -10.03
CA SER A 300 5.07 6.47 -8.65
C SER A 300 3.73 5.74 -8.57
N VAL A 301 2.71 6.18 -9.31
CA VAL A 301 1.40 5.52 -9.34
C VAL A 301 1.51 4.10 -9.94
N ILE A 302 2.27 3.94 -11.01
CA ILE A 302 2.46 2.63 -11.67
C ILE A 302 3.26 1.66 -10.78
N THR A 303 4.28 2.16 -10.06
CA THR A 303 5.11 1.33 -9.18
C THR A 303 4.50 1.07 -7.81
N LEU A 304 3.65 1.98 -7.28
CA LEU A 304 2.98 1.84 -5.98
C LEU A 304 2.10 0.60 -5.87
N GLU A 305 1.60 0.08 -6.98
CA GLU A 305 0.76 -1.11 -7.00
C GLU A 305 1.52 -2.37 -6.55
N SER A 306 2.83 -2.41 -6.76
CA SER A 306 3.70 -3.50 -6.32
C SER A 306 4.07 -3.42 -4.83
N ASP A 307 4.38 -2.22 -4.32
CA ASP A 307 4.91 -2.04 -2.95
C ASP A 307 3.83 -1.97 -1.87
N ALA A 308 2.65 -1.44 -2.19
CA ALA A 308 1.53 -1.31 -1.23
C ALA A 308 1.03 -2.66 -0.69
N ARG A 309 1.23 -3.73 -1.43
CA ARG A 309 0.83 -5.11 -1.05
C ARG A 309 1.68 -5.65 0.10
N LEU A 310 2.97 -5.33 0.12
CA LEU A 310 3.94 -5.81 1.12
C LEU A 310 3.85 -5.06 2.47
N VAL A 311 3.58 -3.77 2.43
CA VAL A 311 3.53 -2.91 3.63
C VAL A 311 2.35 -3.24 4.55
N LYS A 312 1.20 -3.66 3.99
CA LYS A 312 0.00 -4.00 4.78
C LYS A 312 0.21 -5.25 5.64
N THR A 313 0.87 -6.26 5.09
CA THR A 313 1.20 -7.52 5.79
C THR A 313 2.12 -7.26 6.99
N TYR A 314 3.10 -6.37 6.85
CA TYR A 314 4.04 -6.01 7.91
C TYR A 314 3.38 -5.26 9.09
N SER A 315 2.42 -4.37 8.83
CA SER A 315 1.73 -3.62 9.88
C SER A 315 0.85 -4.51 10.76
N ALA A 316 0.21 -5.53 10.18
CA ALA A 316 -0.60 -6.50 10.91
C ALA A 316 0.28 -7.34 11.86
N TYR A 317 1.44 -7.79 11.38
CA TYR A 317 2.38 -8.61 12.13
C TYR A 317 2.93 -7.92 13.41
N LYS A 318 3.18 -6.61 13.36
CA LYS A 318 3.61 -5.82 14.53
C LYS A 318 2.57 -5.83 15.66
N LYS A 319 1.30 -6.06 15.33
CA LYS A 319 0.19 -6.08 16.31
C LYS A 319 0.12 -7.39 17.10
N LEU A 320 0.62 -8.51 16.55
CA LEU A 320 0.62 -9.83 17.19
C LEU A 320 1.67 -9.99 18.30
N MET A 321 2.71 -9.16 18.31
CA MET A 321 3.72 -9.15 19.36
C MET A 321 3.35 -8.33 20.59
N HIS A 322 2.12 -7.86 20.68
CA HIS A 322 1.64 -7.22 21.90
C HIS A 322 1.20 -8.31 22.88
N TYR A 323 1.93 -8.42 23.98
CA TYR A 323 1.60 -9.32 25.10
C TYR A 323 0.40 -8.77 25.89
N ASP A 324 -0.75 -8.61 25.21
CA ASP A 324 -1.97 -8.06 25.83
C ASP A 324 -2.57 -9.01 26.89
N ASP A 325 -2.25 -10.31 26.81
CA ASP A 325 -2.75 -11.34 27.72
C ASP A 325 -1.87 -11.60 28.94
N VAL A 326 -0.71 -10.95 29.03
CA VAL A 326 0.14 -11.10 30.22
C VAL A 326 -0.42 -10.25 31.34
N LYS A 327 -1.06 -10.89 32.30
CA LYS A 327 -1.44 -10.26 33.58
C LYS A 327 -0.18 -9.74 34.28
N THR A 328 0.17 -8.50 34.03
CA THR A 328 1.26 -7.84 34.75
C THR A 328 0.81 -7.60 36.18
N ALA A 329 1.51 -8.19 37.13
CA ALA A 329 1.32 -7.84 38.53
C ALA A 329 1.60 -6.33 38.73
N PRO A 330 0.85 -5.65 39.62
CA PRO A 330 1.08 -4.23 39.82
C PRO A 330 2.54 -4.00 40.24
N PRO A 331 3.24 -3.05 39.61
CA PRO A 331 4.65 -2.82 39.84
C PRO A 331 4.86 -2.39 41.31
N ARG A 332 5.76 -3.07 42.02
CA ARG A 332 6.19 -2.63 43.36
C ARG A 332 6.90 -1.28 43.21
N GLU A 333 6.70 -0.39 44.18
CA GLU A 333 7.21 1.00 44.16
C GLU A 333 8.71 1.12 43.85
N ASN A 334 9.49 0.11 44.25
CA ASN A 334 10.93 0.03 43.96
C ASN A 334 11.25 -0.45 42.52
N GLU A 335 10.36 -1.16 41.86
CA GLU A 335 10.55 -1.63 40.46
C GLU A 335 10.37 -0.50 39.47
N GLU A 336 9.40 0.38 39.66
CA GLU A 336 9.25 1.55 38.79
C GLU A 336 10.49 2.45 38.78
N ARG A 337 11.13 2.65 39.96
CA ARG A 337 12.37 3.43 40.07
C ARG A 337 13.55 2.74 39.38
N ARG A 338 13.61 1.39 39.39
CA ARG A 338 14.61 0.60 38.66
C ARG A 338 14.38 0.66 37.16
N VAL A 339 13.15 0.47 36.70
CA VAL A 339 12.79 0.55 35.27
C VAL A 339 13.06 1.95 34.71
N ARG A 340 12.70 3.02 35.44
CA ARG A 340 13.02 4.40 35.01
C ARG A 340 14.54 4.66 34.97
N ARG A 341 15.34 4.12 35.90
CA ARG A 341 16.81 4.22 35.83
C ARG A 341 17.34 3.45 34.61
N MET A 342 16.86 2.23 34.40
CA MET A 342 17.24 1.41 33.23
C MET A 342 16.87 2.07 31.90
N LEU A 343 15.68 2.62 31.78
CA LEU A 343 15.26 3.38 30.57
C LEU A 343 16.11 4.65 30.38
N ARG A 344 16.49 5.35 31.47
CA ARG A 344 17.42 6.48 31.37
C ARG A 344 18.81 6.02 30.92
N SER A 345 19.35 4.93 31.48
CA SER A 345 20.65 4.40 31.06
C SER A 345 20.65 3.93 29.62
N LEU A 346 19.57 3.30 29.15
CA LEU A 346 19.41 2.93 27.74
C LEU A 346 19.36 4.15 26.82
N ARG A 347 18.68 5.23 27.23
CA ARG A 347 18.70 6.49 26.48
C ARG A 347 20.10 7.12 26.47
N TRP A 348 20.80 7.12 27.58
CA TRP A 348 22.17 7.65 27.67
C TRP A 348 23.16 6.82 26.85
N THR A 349 23.06 5.49 26.90
CA THR A 349 23.91 4.61 26.08
C THR A 349 23.61 4.78 24.58
N SER A 350 22.34 4.95 24.18
CA SER A 350 21.99 5.24 22.78
C SER A 350 22.55 6.59 22.31
N ILE A 351 22.53 7.62 23.16
CA ILE A 351 23.11 8.94 22.86
C ILE A 351 24.64 8.86 22.75
N ILE A 352 25.29 8.13 23.66
CA ILE A 352 26.77 7.95 23.65
C ILE A 352 27.19 7.13 22.43
N GLN A 353 26.44 6.10 22.04
CA GLN A 353 26.70 5.32 20.82
C GLN A 353 26.45 6.15 19.56
N ALA A 354 25.43 7.00 19.57
CA ALA A 354 25.15 7.96 18.50
C ALA A 354 26.31 8.94 18.31
N ARG A 355 26.91 9.40 19.43
CA ARG A 355 28.06 10.30 19.39
C ARG A 355 29.37 9.62 18.94
N LYS A 356 29.54 8.33 19.25
CA LYS A 356 30.72 7.55 18.80
C LYS A 356 30.66 7.17 17.31
N LYS A 357 29.47 7.04 16.71
CA LYS A 357 29.29 6.68 15.30
C LYS A 357 28.15 7.50 14.66
N PRO A 358 28.34 8.83 14.48
CA PRO A 358 27.26 9.71 14.00
C PRO A 358 26.77 9.32 12.61
N LEU A 359 27.64 8.84 11.73
CA LEU A 359 27.29 8.39 10.39
C LEU A 359 26.32 7.20 10.40
N LYS A 360 26.37 6.30 11.40
CA LYS A 360 25.49 5.13 11.48
C LYS A 360 24.01 5.51 11.62
N ILE A 361 23.71 6.68 12.20
CA ILE A 361 22.34 7.18 12.37
C ILE A 361 21.74 7.57 11.00
N PHE A 362 22.55 8.21 10.15
CA PHE A 362 22.14 8.61 8.80
C PHE A 362 21.98 7.38 7.87
N PHE A 363 22.81 6.36 8.05
CA PHE A 363 22.67 5.08 7.36
C PHE A 363 21.40 4.30 7.75
N SER A 364 20.93 4.47 8.98
CA SER A 364 19.71 3.80 9.45
C SER A 364 18.43 4.50 8.98
N ASN A 365 18.45 5.82 8.87
CA ASN A 365 17.31 6.63 8.46
C ASN A 365 17.82 7.85 7.65
N PRO A 366 17.83 7.78 6.31
CA PRO A 366 18.33 8.88 5.47
C PRO A 366 17.52 10.18 5.62
N ALA A 367 16.21 10.08 5.98
CA ALA A 367 15.41 11.27 6.27
C ALA A 367 15.97 12.16 7.40
N LYS A 368 16.80 11.60 8.30
CA LYS A 368 17.44 12.41 9.34
C LYS A 368 18.53 13.35 8.80
N THR A 369 19.00 13.16 7.58
CA THR A 369 19.90 14.11 6.93
C THR A 369 19.29 15.48 6.74
N PHE A 370 17.96 15.57 6.60
CA PHE A 370 17.26 16.86 6.52
C PHE A 370 17.45 17.74 7.76
N TYR A 371 17.63 17.16 8.95
CA TYR A 371 17.94 17.94 10.15
C TYR A 371 19.30 18.67 10.09
N LEU A 372 20.22 18.17 9.25
CA LEU A 372 21.54 18.81 9.05
C LEU A 372 21.51 19.74 7.84
N THR A 373 20.81 19.35 6.76
CA THR A 373 20.83 20.09 5.49
C THR A 373 19.93 21.30 5.52
N ILE A 374 18.77 21.29 6.22
CA ILE A 374 17.88 22.44 6.32
C ILE A 374 18.58 23.65 6.97
N PRO A 375 19.27 23.54 8.13
CA PRO A 375 20.05 24.65 8.68
C PRO A 375 21.16 25.15 7.74
N ALA A 376 21.83 24.23 7.01
CA ALA A 376 22.86 24.62 6.06
C ALA A 376 22.29 25.45 4.90
N VAL A 377 21.15 25.06 4.37
CA VAL A 377 20.42 25.81 3.32
C VAL A 377 19.96 27.17 3.84
N THR A 378 19.42 27.24 5.08
CA THR A 378 18.98 28.53 5.66
C THR A 378 20.14 29.49 5.88
N ILE A 379 21.31 29.00 6.33
CA ILE A 379 22.52 29.82 6.49
C ILE A 379 23.01 30.30 5.13
N TYR A 380 23.03 29.44 4.13
CA TYR A 380 23.43 29.79 2.76
C TYR A 380 22.49 30.85 2.17
N ALA A 381 21.16 30.64 2.27
CA ALA A 381 20.17 31.60 1.80
C ALA A 381 20.27 32.95 2.51
N ALA A 382 20.48 32.96 3.83
CA ALA A 382 20.66 34.19 4.59
C ALA A 382 21.95 34.94 4.19
N SER A 383 23.04 34.23 3.91
CA SER A 383 24.31 34.85 3.51
C SER A 383 24.24 35.49 2.13
N THR A 384 23.55 34.84 1.17
CA THR A 384 23.37 35.40 -0.18
C THR A 384 22.42 36.57 -0.20
N LEU A 385 21.32 36.55 0.57
CA LEU A 385 20.39 37.67 0.69
C LEU A 385 20.98 38.85 1.43
N HIS A 386 21.99 38.66 2.26
CA HIS A 386 22.67 39.75 2.98
C HIS A 386 23.75 40.43 2.12
N GLN A 387 24.38 39.72 1.18
CA GLN A 387 25.48 40.25 0.37
C GLN A 387 25.02 40.98 -0.89
N GLU A 388 23.88 40.63 -1.49
CA GLU A 388 23.41 41.20 -2.72
C GLU A 388 21.93 41.63 -2.66
N LYS A 389 21.59 42.73 -3.34
CA LYS A 389 20.17 43.08 -3.56
C LYS A 389 19.54 42.01 -4.46
N PRO A 390 18.32 41.53 -4.13
CA PRO A 390 17.68 40.43 -4.88
C PRO A 390 17.43 40.85 -6.34
N ARG A 391 18.30 40.42 -7.24
CA ARG A 391 18.08 40.41 -8.69
C ARG A 391 17.50 39.05 -9.09
N LEU A 392 16.70 39.00 -10.15
CA LEU A 392 16.10 37.75 -10.63
C LEU A 392 17.16 36.67 -10.96
N ASP A 393 18.33 37.10 -11.43
CA ASP A 393 19.42 36.19 -11.79
C ASP A 393 20.11 35.56 -10.55
N THR A 394 20.16 36.25 -9.42
CA THR A 394 20.68 35.71 -8.15
C THR A 394 19.71 34.74 -7.45
N LEU A 395 18.41 34.85 -7.73
CA LEU A 395 17.39 33.90 -7.21
C LEU A 395 17.54 32.54 -7.88
N ASP A 396 17.88 32.49 -9.16
CA ASP A 396 18.06 31.22 -9.90
C ASP A 396 19.23 30.42 -9.32
N ASP A 397 20.38 31.04 -9.10
CA ASP A 397 21.57 30.41 -8.50
C ASP A 397 21.28 29.97 -7.05
N LEU A 398 20.54 30.77 -6.29
CA LEU A 398 20.17 30.45 -4.91
C LEU A 398 19.28 29.20 -4.85
N ILE A 399 18.29 29.06 -5.74
CA ILE A 399 17.39 27.89 -5.81
C ILE A 399 18.18 26.64 -6.21
N ILE A 400 19.03 26.73 -7.23
CA ILE A 400 19.81 25.60 -7.74
C ILE A 400 20.77 25.07 -6.66
N ILE A 401 21.55 25.95 -6.05
CA ILE A 401 22.56 25.56 -5.06
C ILE A 401 21.88 25.07 -3.76
N SER A 402 20.81 25.72 -3.30
CA SER A 402 20.08 25.26 -2.12
C SER A 402 19.43 23.89 -2.33
N THR A 403 18.90 23.61 -3.51
CA THR A 403 18.35 22.29 -3.87
C THR A 403 19.47 21.25 -3.92
N LEU A 404 20.62 21.58 -4.46
CA LEU A 404 21.78 20.68 -4.52
C LEU A 404 22.29 20.33 -3.11
N ILE A 405 22.44 21.33 -2.22
CA ILE A 405 22.86 21.12 -0.82
C ILE A 405 21.86 20.25 -0.07
N LEU A 406 20.56 20.39 -0.36
CA LEU A 406 19.51 19.62 0.29
C LEU A 406 19.49 18.16 -0.19
N LEU A 407 19.56 17.92 -1.50
CA LEU A 407 19.34 16.60 -2.10
C LEU A 407 20.60 15.74 -2.10
N THR A 408 21.79 16.29 -2.32
CA THR A 408 23.03 15.50 -2.48
C THR A 408 23.32 14.59 -1.28
N PRO A 409 23.32 15.06 -0.01
CA PRO A 409 23.57 14.19 1.13
C PRO A 409 22.47 13.15 1.34
N PHE A 410 21.20 13.53 1.10
CA PHE A 410 20.07 12.61 1.21
C PHE A 410 20.20 11.46 0.20
N LEU A 411 20.45 11.76 -1.08
CA LEU A 411 20.60 10.76 -2.13
C LEU A 411 21.80 9.83 -1.85
N PHE A 412 22.91 10.39 -1.35
CA PHE A 412 24.10 9.59 -1.03
C PHE A 412 23.78 8.55 0.08
N PHE A 413 23.19 8.96 1.20
CA PHE A 413 22.87 8.04 2.27
C PHE A 413 21.74 7.08 1.91
N TYR A 414 20.78 7.52 1.09
CA TYR A 414 19.72 6.68 0.56
C TYR A 414 20.28 5.56 -0.33
N GLU A 415 21.16 5.89 -1.27
CA GLU A 415 21.78 4.90 -2.16
C GLU A 415 22.62 3.88 -1.38
N MET A 416 23.39 4.34 -0.40
CA MET A 416 24.17 3.43 0.46
C MET A 416 23.29 2.51 1.29
N GLN A 417 22.17 3.00 1.81
CA GLN A 417 21.18 2.16 2.53
C GLN A 417 20.56 1.13 1.59
N THR A 418 20.12 1.55 0.42
CA THR A 418 19.50 0.70 -0.59
C THR A 418 20.48 -0.38 -1.09
N LYS A 419 21.74 0.00 -1.33
CA LYS A 419 22.79 -0.95 -1.72
C LYS A 419 23.00 -2.04 -0.65
N ARG A 420 23.06 -1.65 0.61
CA ARG A 420 23.19 -2.61 1.72
C ARG A 420 21.99 -3.56 1.82
N ILE A 421 20.77 -3.04 1.62
CA ILE A 421 19.55 -3.86 1.62
C ILE A 421 19.60 -4.87 0.47
N ARG A 422 19.94 -4.44 -0.75
CA ARG A 422 20.06 -5.32 -1.90
C ARG A 422 21.13 -6.41 -1.71
N GLU A 423 22.25 -6.08 -1.08
CA GLU A 423 23.33 -7.06 -0.77
C GLU A 423 22.82 -8.12 0.24
N ILE A 424 22.03 -7.73 1.24
CA ILE A 424 21.39 -8.68 2.16
C ILE A 424 20.38 -9.54 1.40
N GLU A 425 19.48 -8.94 0.62
CA GLU A 425 18.46 -9.63 -0.18
C GLU A 425 19.08 -10.66 -1.15
N SER A 426 20.15 -10.30 -1.84
CA SER A 426 20.85 -11.20 -2.76
C SER A 426 21.51 -12.40 -2.06
N SER A 427 21.85 -12.27 -0.78
CA SER A 427 22.50 -13.33 0.00
C SER A 427 21.50 -14.29 0.67
N VAL A 428 20.23 -13.90 0.78
CA VAL A 428 19.19 -14.68 1.43
C VAL A 428 18.87 -15.99 0.71
N PRO A 429 18.70 -16.06 -0.62
CA PRO A 429 18.40 -17.32 -1.31
C PRO A 429 19.46 -18.40 -1.05
N GLU A 430 20.73 -18.02 -1.03
CA GLU A 430 21.82 -18.96 -0.73
C GLU A 430 21.79 -19.45 0.71
N PHE A 431 21.50 -18.57 1.67
CA PHE A 431 21.30 -18.96 3.06
C PHE A 431 20.17 -19.98 3.21
N LEU A 432 19.02 -19.72 2.58
CA LEU A 432 17.86 -20.58 2.66
C LEU A 432 18.11 -21.94 1.99
N ARG A 433 18.79 -21.93 0.83
CA ARG A 433 19.20 -23.17 0.16
C ARG A 433 20.08 -24.03 1.04
N ARG A 434 21.08 -23.44 1.69
CA ARG A 434 21.96 -24.16 2.63
C ARG A 434 21.20 -24.66 3.85
N LEU A 435 20.25 -23.85 4.36
CA LEU A 435 19.40 -24.24 5.48
C LEU A 435 18.54 -25.44 5.10
N ALA A 436 17.90 -25.42 3.93
CA ALA A 436 17.10 -26.52 3.42
C ALA A 436 17.94 -27.81 3.30
N VAL A 437 19.09 -27.76 2.61
CA VAL A 437 19.99 -28.93 2.48
C VAL A 437 20.42 -29.50 3.83
N THR A 438 20.67 -28.60 4.82
CA THR A 438 21.09 -29.05 6.17
C THR A 438 19.94 -29.70 6.94
N THR A 439 18.71 -29.23 6.75
CA THR A 439 17.52 -29.82 7.37
C THR A 439 17.07 -31.11 6.69
N ASP A 440 17.25 -31.23 5.38
CA ASP A 440 16.95 -32.46 4.61
C ASP A 440 17.77 -33.67 5.08
N VAL A 441 19.00 -33.47 5.57
CA VAL A 441 19.84 -34.49 6.18
C VAL A 441 19.33 -34.91 7.58
N GLY A 442 18.20 -34.33 8.03
CA GLY A 442 17.59 -34.64 9.34
C GLY A 442 18.12 -33.82 10.52
N MET A 443 18.90 -32.76 10.26
CA MET A 443 19.41 -31.92 11.33
C MET A 443 18.30 -30.97 11.86
N PRO A 444 18.10 -30.85 13.19
CA PRO A 444 17.14 -29.92 13.76
C PRO A 444 17.46 -28.47 13.33
N LEU A 445 16.42 -27.67 13.03
CA LEU A 445 16.55 -26.32 12.50
C LEU A 445 17.45 -25.39 13.36
N ALA A 446 17.37 -25.52 14.68
CA ALA A 446 18.23 -24.75 15.62
C ALA A 446 19.72 -25.14 15.47
N ALA A 447 20.03 -26.42 15.25
CA ALA A 447 21.39 -26.90 15.01
C ALA A 447 21.88 -26.47 13.62
N ALA A 448 21.03 -26.51 12.61
CA ALA A 448 21.33 -26.03 11.26
C ALA A 448 21.70 -24.53 11.27
N ILE A 449 20.93 -23.71 11.97
CA ILE A 449 21.25 -22.26 12.12
C ILE A 449 22.57 -22.05 12.85
N LYS A 450 22.88 -22.87 13.86
CA LYS A 450 24.19 -22.82 14.54
C LYS A 450 25.31 -23.08 13.55
N THR A 451 25.25 -24.16 12.81
CA THR A 451 26.28 -24.54 11.82
C THR A 451 26.44 -23.44 10.75
N LEU A 452 25.31 -22.90 10.26
CA LEU A 452 25.35 -21.80 9.29
C LEU A 452 25.90 -20.49 9.87
N SER A 453 25.75 -20.26 11.18
CA SER A 453 26.31 -19.07 11.86
C SER A 453 27.84 -19.09 11.91
N GLU A 454 28.47 -20.26 11.83
CA GLU A 454 29.93 -20.44 11.81
C GLU A 454 30.52 -20.30 10.39
N LEU A 455 29.67 -20.39 9.35
CA LEU A 455 30.09 -20.21 7.97
C LEU A 455 30.18 -18.73 7.61
N ASN A 456 31.08 -18.43 6.65
CA ASN A 456 31.20 -17.08 6.10
C ASN A 456 30.12 -16.85 5.03
N LEU A 457 29.03 -16.20 5.43
CA LEU A 457 27.92 -15.82 4.55
C LEU A 457 27.99 -14.33 4.17
N GLY A 458 29.17 -13.72 4.18
CA GLY A 458 29.36 -12.30 3.89
C GLY A 458 28.64 -11.40 4.91
N ILE A 459 27.86 -10.45 4.40
CA ILE A 459 27.10 -9.49 5.24
C ILE A 459 26.07 -10.21 6.13
N LEU A 460 25.50 -11.30 5.62
CA LEU A 460 24.49 -12.07 6.35
C LEU A 460 25.04 -12.82 7.55
N SER A 461 26.36 -13.09 7.60
CA SER A 461 27.00 -13.80 8.74
C SER A 461 26.74 -13.14 10.09
N THR A 462 26.81 -11.80 10.14
CA THR A 462 26.55 -11.06 11.39
C THR A 462 25.12 -11.23 11.83
N GLU A 463 24.23 -11.28 10.90
CA GLU A 463 22.81 -11.36 11.09
C GLU A 463 22.40 -12.77 11.56
N VAL A 464 22.91 -13.82 10.92
CA VAL A 464 22.67 -15.21 11.33
C VAL A 464 23.24 -15.49 12.73
N LYS A 465 24.40 -14.92 13.09
CA LYS A 465 24.95 -15.00 14.46
C LYS A 465 24.03 -14.36 15.51
N LEU A 466 23.35 -13.26 15.16
CA LEU A 466 22.37 -12.64 16.05
C LEU A 466 21.13 -13.52 16.22
N ILE A 467 20.62 -14.12 15.15
CA ILE A 467 19.51 -15.11 15.20
C ILE A 467 19.90 -16.27 16.11
N HIS A 468 21.08 -16.87 15.89
CA HIS A 468 21.56 -17.96 16.73
C HIS A 468 21.65 -17.56 18.21
N LYS A 469 22.17 -16.37 18.51
CA LYS A 469 22.23 -15.83 19.86
C LYS A 469 20.85 -15.69 20.49
N ASP A 470 19.87 -15.17 19.74
CA ASP A 470 18.49 -15.01 20.20
C ASP A 470 17.82 -16.37 20.47
N ILE A 471 18.08 -17.40 19.62
CA ILE A 471 17.59 -18.76 19.84
C ILE A 471 18.16 -19.35 21.14
N VAL A 472 19.47 -19.18 21.40
CA VAL A 472 20.13 -19.66 22.60
C VAL A 472 19.59 -18.97 23.87
N TRP A 473 19.29 -17.65 23.79
CA TRP A 473 18.83 -16.90 24.94
C TRP A 473 17.34 -17.06 25.24
N LYS A 474 16.50 -17.13 24.21
CA LYS A 474 15.03 -17.15 24.34
C LYS A 474 14.43 -18.55 24.28
N HIS A 475 15.21 -19.56 23.87
CA HIS A 475 14.78 -20.95 23.66
C HIS A 475 13.58 -21.12 22.73
N ASP A 476 13.17 -20.05 22.00
CA ASP A 476 12.05 -20.04 21.07
C ASP A 476 12.52 -19.60 19.69
N LEU A 477 12.53 -20.57 18.77
CA LEU A 477 12.98 -20.40 17.41
C LEU A 477 12.04 -19.48 16.62
N GLY A 478 10.73 -19.62 16.83
CA GLY A 478 9.72 -18.82 16.13
C GLY A 478 9.88 -17.33 16.43
N ASN A 479 9.93 -16.99 17.71
CA ASN A 479 10.12 -15.60 18.17
C ASN A 479 11.50 -15.02 17.81
N ALA A 480 12.55 -15.84 17.76
CA ALA A 480 13.88 -15.38 17.35
C ALA A 480 13.91 -15.00 15.87
N LEU A 481 13.27 -15.79 15.01
CA LEU A 481 13.18 -15.50 13.57
C LEU A 481 12.30 -14.26 13.30
N VAL A 482 11.22 -14.08 14.05
CA VAL A 482 10.30 -12.94 13.93
C VAL A 482 10.91 -11.61 14.36
N ASN A 483 11.62 -11.61 15.49
CA ASN A 483 12.18 -10.37 16.07
C ASN A 483 13.34 -9.81 15.26
N TYR A 484 13.83 -10.56 14.30
CA TYR A 484 15.02 -10.19 13.57
C TYR A 484 14.76 -9.12 12.50
N GLN A 485 15.31 -7.91 12.68
CA GLN A 485 15.04 -6.75 11.81
C GLN A 485 15.43 -6.90 10.32
N PRO A 486 16.49 -7.62 9.94
CA PRO A 486 16.81 -7.85 8.52
C PRO A 486 15.90 -8.89 7.85
N LEU A 487 15.38 -9.86 8.60
CA LEU A 487 14.28 -10.72 8.13
C LEU A 487 12.97 -9.94 7.93
N LYS A 488 12.86 -8.71 8.42
CA LYS A 488 11.77 -7.78 8.09
C LYS A 488 11.80 -7.34 6.62
N VAL A 489 12.95 -7.37 6.00
CA VAL A 489 13.09 -7.25 4.53
C VAL A 489 12.67 -8.55 3.85
N LEU A 490 12.86 -9.70 4.52
CA LEU A 490 12.35 -11.02 4.12
C LEU A 490 10.83 -11.19 4.31
N ALA A 491 10.14 -10.27 4.93
CA ALA A 491 8.67 -10.22 4.93
C ALA A 491 8.10 -10.05 3.50
N SER A 492 8.93 -9.78 2.51
CA SER A 492 8.60 -9.98 1.10
C SER A 492 8.46 -11.47 0.70
N PHE A 493 8.89 -12.41 1.56
CA PHE A 493 8.73 -13.85 1.37
C PHE A 493 7.96 -14.49 2.55
N PRO A 494 6.66 -14.21 2.72
CA PRO A 494 5.87 -14.69 3.86
C PRO A 494 5.81 -16.22 3.96
N THR A 495 5.94 -16.91 2.84
CA THR A 495 5.90 -18.39 2.77
C THR A 495 6.99 -19.09 3.58
N LEU A 496 8.19 -18.53 3.58
CA LEU A 496 9.33 -19.14 4.27
C LEU A 496 9.26 -19.02 5.78
N TYR A 497 8.67 -17.93 6.26
CA TYR A 497 8.53 -17.68 7.67
C TYR A 497 7.55 -18.66 8.35
N VAL A 498 6.38 -18.85 7.74
CA VAL A 498 5.32 -19.71 8.30
C VAL A 498 5.68 -21.17 8.21
N SER A 499 6.30 -21.63 7.11
CA SER A 499 6.76 -23.02 7.01
C SER A 499 7.87 -23.34 8.03
N CYS A 500 8.74 -22.39 8.36
CA CYS A 500 9.76 -22.57 9.39
C CYS A 500 9.17 -22.58 10.81
N SER A 501 8.16 -21.74 11.10
CA SER A 501 7.53 -21.68 12.43
C SER A 501 6.62 -22.89 12.69
N THR A 502 5.91 -23.38 11.67
CA THR A 502 5.05 -24.58 11.79
C THR A 502 5.84 -25.87 11.87
N CYS A 503 7.00 -25.95 11.21
CA CYS A 503 7.88 -27.11 11.34
C CYS A 503 8.45 -27.27 12.77
N SER A 504 8.61 -26.15 13.52
CA SER A 504 9.02 -26.22 14.94
C SER A 504 7.89 -26.70 15.87
N HIS A 505 6.63 -26.46 15.53
CA HIS A 505 5.48 -26.94 16.31
C HIS A 505 5.07 -28.39 16.00
N CYS A 506 5.33 -28.90 14.80
CA CYS A 506 5.02 -30.29 14.44
C CYS A 506 5.93 -31.34 15.07
N LYS A 507 7.07 -30.98 15.67
CA LYS A 507 8.00 -31.94 16.32
C LYS A 507 7.90 -32.01 17.85
N VAL A 508 6.92 -31.36 18.48
CA VAL A 508 6.73 -31.37 19.95
C VAL A 508 5.36 -31.95 20.33
N GLY A 509 4.73 -32.75 19.45
CA GLY A 509 3.51 -33.48 19.76
C GLY A 509 3.70 -34.96 19.60
#